data_c339ef06514344c00ac3c02f86d1baef
#
_entry.id   c339ef06514344c00ac3c02f86d1baef
#
_cell.length_a   1.000
_cell.length_b   1.000
_cell.length_c   1.000
_cell.angle_alpha   90.00
_cell.angle_beta   90.00
_cell.angle_gamma   90.00
#
_symmetry.space_group_name_H-M   'P 1'
#
loop_
_entity.id
_entity.type
_entity.pdbx_description
1 polymer ?
#
loop_
_entity_poly.entity_id
_entity_poly.type
_entity_poly.pdbx_seq_one_letter_code
_entity_poly.pdbx_strand_id
1 'polypeptide(L)'
;MDFQDLVDTPQKVKTLAGTVVFLVAFPIYFEALPSLIDDELGGGGSSGLSGSLQVSFEEVSTTLTESVTLGDGQSHDSFFDLMIETGLSIGYVQLEISCFDNDEAGPGFTDTVDGESDLSEIEGVDDQTADGACSGGGNGGFTMRWDVTEGYTGESYSEQNMTEKEIREFWNDGGRGRGAWIATITADIEAVPVPIAGEAIDDDEDFEISWTAVSYDLTIELSEVSTQD
;
A
#
# COMPACT_ATOMS: atom_id res chain seq x y z
N MET A 1 54.96 -8.04 34.55
CA MET A 1 55.56 -7.04 33.66
C MET A 1 55.73 -5.78 34.45
N ASP A 2 56.97 -5.44 34.75
CA ASP A 2 57.22 -4.19 35.49
C ASP A 2 57.19 -3.01 34.51
N PHE A 3 56.68 -1.86 34.97
CA PHE A 3 56.53 -0.66 34.15
C PHE A 3 57.93 -0.14 33.61
N GLN A 4 58.98 -0.50 34.32
CA GLN A 4 60.34 -0.19 33.92
C GLN A 4 60.79 -0.92 32.65
N ASP A 5 60.23 -2.11 32.36
CA ASP A 5 60.50 -2.90 31.15
C ASP A 5 59.93 -2.24 29.86
N LEU A 6 58.97 -1.38 30.00
CA LEU A 6 58.30 -0.65 28.90
C LEU A 6 59.01 0.60 28.46
N VAL A 7 59.95 1.12 29.26
CA VAL A 7 60.66 2.40 29.04
C VAL A 7 62.19 2.25 28.96
N ASP A 8 62.72 1.04 28.92
CA ASP A 8 64.17 0.74 28.91
C ASP A 8 64.93 1.21 27.64
N THR A 9 64.25 1.46 26.56
CA THR A 9 64.90 1.89 25.32
C THR A 9 64.10 3.02 24.65
N PRO A 10 64.78 3.94 23.95
CA PRO A 10 64.11 5.06 23.24
C PRO A 10 63.04 4.60 22.24
N GLN A 11 63.18 3.41 21.70
CA GLN A 11 62.17 2.82 20.77
C GLN A 11 60.90 2.38 21.53
N LYS A 12 61.04 1.73 22.67
CA LYS A 12 59.90 1.33 23.50
C LYS A 12 59.13 2.55 24.02
N VAL A 13 59.84 3.61 24.41
CA VAL A 13 59.19 4.90 24.82
C VAL A 13 58.38 5.50 23.67
N LYS A 14 58.92 5.52 22.44
CA LYS A 14 58.15 6.01 21.28
C LYS A 14 56.93 5.17 20.95
N THR A 15 57.07 3.85 21.06
CA THR A 15 55.93 2.93 20.85
C THR A 15 54.84 3.12 21.93
N LEU A 16 55.25 3.22 23.20
CA LEU A 16 54.34 3.47 24.31
C LEU A 16 53.62 4.81 24.15
N ALA A 17 54.35 5.88 23.83
CA ALA A 17 53.78 7.20 23.58
C ALA A 17 52.81 7.17 22.40
N GLY A 18 53.16 6.51 21.29
CA GLY A 18 52.24 6.34 20.14
C GLY A 18 50.98 5.56 20.49
N THR A 19 51.10 4.50 21.29
CA THR A 19 49.94 3.72 21.75
C THR A 19 49.02 4.55 22.65
N VAL A 20 49.57 5.33 23.57
CA VAL A 20 48.78 6.21 24.45
C VAL A 20 48.08 7.29 23.65
N VAL A 21 48.77 7.94 22.71
CA VAL A 21 48.18 8.94 21.80
C VAL A 21 47.05 8.30 20.99
N PHE A 22 47.25 7.12 20.45
CA PHE A 22 46.22 6.40 19.69
C PHE A 22 44.98 6.05 20.55
N LEU A 23 45.19 5.52 21.78
CA LEU A 23 44.12 5.19 22.69
C LEU A 23 43.27 6.38 23.17
N VAL A 24 43.87 7.59 23.17
CA VAL A 24 43.16 8.81 23.52
C VAL A 24 42.52 9.47 22.28
N ALA A 25 43.24 9.52 21.17
CA ALA A 25 42.75 10.15 19.95
C ALA A 25 41.65 9.35 19.26
N PHE A 26 41.71 8.02 19.35
CA PHE A 26 40.74 7.13 18.69
C PHE A 26 39.28 7.29 19.22
N PRO A 27 39.04 7.27 20.53
CA PRO A 27 37.69 7.56 21.04
C PRO A 27 37.19 8.97 20.70
N ILE A 28 38.08 9.98 20.82
CA ILE A 28 37.73 11.37 20.50
C ILE A 28 37.38 11.50 19.01
N TYR A 29 38.08 10.81 18.13
CA TYR A 29 37.77 10.77 16.71
C TYR A 29 36.38 10.20 16.45
N PHE A 30 36.00 9.08 17.12
CA PHE A 30 34.67 8.49 16.94
C PHE A 30 33.55 9.28 17.62
N GLU A 31 33.83 10.02 18.69
CA GLU A 31 32.87 10.98 19.26
C GLU A 31 32.66 12.21 18.36
N ALA A 32 33.70 12.64 17.65
CA ALA A 32 33.63 13.77 16.74
C ALA A 32 33.13 13.38 15.33
N LEU A 33 33.28 12.11 14.94
CA LEU A 33 32.90 11.63 13.61
C LEU A 33 31.42 11.87 13.26
N PRO A 34 30.44 11.61 14.15
CA PRO A 34 29.02 11.89 13.86
C PRO A 34 28.79 13.37 13.55
N SER A 35 29.43 14.29 14.31
CA SER A 35 29.27 15.72 14.06
C SER A 35 29.97 16.24 12.80
N LEU A 36 30.91 15.47 12.26
CA LEU A 36 31.59 15.78 10.99
C LEU A 36 30.88 15.14 9.78
N ILE A 37 30.17 14.03 10.00
CA ILE A 37 29.41 13.34 8.97
C ILE A 37 28.00 13.93 8.84
N ASP A 38 27.39 14.38 9.93
CA ASP A 38 26.07 15.04 9.90
C ASP A 38 26.10 16.36 9.10
N ASP A 39 27.24 17.04 9.01
CA ASP A 39 27.32 18.30 8.26
C ASP A 39 27.63 18.10 6.74
N GLU A 40 28.16 16.95 6.31
CA GLU A 40 28.54 16.75 4.90
C GLU A 40 27.77 15.64 4.14
N LEU A 41 27.11 14.70 4.85
CA LEU A 41 26.43 13.55 4.23
C LEU A 41 25.00 13.30 4.75
N GLY A 42 24.61 13.95 5.82
CA GLY A 42 23.25 13.91 6.37
C GLY A 42 22.65 15.30 6.32
N GLY A 43 22.15 15.71 5.17
CA GLY A 43 21.56 17.03 4.95
C GLY A 43 20.40 17.37 5.87
N GLY A 44 20.72 17.82 7.07
CA GLY A 44 19.79 18.28 8.11
C GLY A 44 20.20 19.61 8.71
N GLY A 45 20.80 20.51 7.95
CA GLY A 45 21.17 21.85 8.38
C GLY A 45 20.80 22.85 7.31
N SER A 46 19.83 23.71 7.58
CA SER A 46 19.38 24.80 6.74
C SER A 46 20.53 25.74 6.36
N SER A 47 21.23 25.45 5.29
CA SER A 47 22.09 26.42 4.63
C SER A 47 22.02 26.26 3.10
N GLY A 48 21.04 26.91 2.51
CA GLY A 48 21.22 27.53 1.19
C GLY A 48 21.06 26.69 -0.06
N LEU A 49 20.64 25.45 0.00
CA LEU A 49 20.14 24.73 -1.16
C LEU A 49 18.64 24.48 -0.94
N SER A 50 17.83 25.43 -1.41
CA SER A 50 16.37 25.24 -1.51
C SER A 50 16.08 24.24 -2.62
N GLY A 51 16.46 22.99 -2.44
CA GLY A 51 16.06 21.87 -3.28
C GLY A 51 14.74 21.34 -2.77
N SER A 52 13.73 21.27 -3.62
CA SER A 52 12.54 20.47 -3.34
C SER A 52 12.82 19.03 -3.78
N LEU A 53 12.30 18.05 -2.99
CA LEU A 53 12.32 16.66 -3.39
C LEU A 53 11.09 16.39 -4.27
N GLN A 54 11.30 15.88 -5.46
CA GLN A 54 10.23 15.39 -6.31
C GLN A 54 9.94 13.94 -5.93
N VAL A 55 8.73 13.68 -5.49
CA VAL A 55 8.25 12.35 -5.12
C VAL A 55 7.35 11.83 -6.25
N SER A 56 7.60 10.61 -6.71
CA SER A 56 6.81 9.95 -7.74
C SER A 56 6.63 8.48 -7.44
N PHE A 57 5.56 7.90 -7.99
CA PHE A 57 5.16 6.51 -7.76
C PHE A 57 5.14 5.78 -9.10
N GLU A 58 5.84 4.65 -9.15
CA GLU A 58 5.76 3.72 -10.28
C GLU A 58 4.77 2.62 -9.90
N GLU A 59 3.56 2.68 -10.48
CA GLU A 59 2.44 1.81 -10.12
C GLU A 59 2.48 0.48 -10.88
N VAL A 60 2.14 -0.57 -10.15
CA VAL A 60 1.88 -1.91 -10.70
C VAL A 60 0.49 -2.35 -10.25
N SER A 61 -0.40 -2.62 -11.21
CA SER A 61 -1.75 -3.12 -10.93
C SER A 61 -1.81 -4.64 -11.10
N THR A 62 -2.39 -5.29 -10.12
CA THR A 62 -2.74 -6.73 -10.18
C THR A 62 -4.26 -6.85 -10.16
N THR A 63 -4.84 -7.53 -11.13
CA THR A 63 -6.30 -7.68 -11.25
C THR A 63 -6.68 -9.15 -11.34
N LEU A 64 -7.77 -9.53 -10.67
CA LEU A 64 -8.47 -10.80 -10.80
C LEU A 64 -9.92 -10.51 -11.15
N THR A 65 -10.42 -11.11 -12.22
CA THR A 65 -11.84 -11.00 -12.62
C THR A 65 -12.44 -12.39 -12.71
N GLU A 66 -13.62 -12.55 -12.14
CA GLU A 66 -14.43 -13.75 -12.22
C GLU A 66 -15.89 -13.39 -12.50
N SER A 67 -16.66 -14.34 -13.04
CA SER A 67 -18.08 -14.17 -13.31
C SER A 67 -18.84 -15.31 -12.63
N VAL A 68 -20.00 -14.99 -12.05
CA VAL A 68 -20.88 -15.96 -11.39
C VAL A 68 -22.33 -15.58 -11.64
N THR A 69 -23.19 -16.59 -11.80
CA THR A 69 -24.64 -16.42 -11.83
C THR A 69 -25.20 -16.86 -10.47
N LEU A 70 -26.00 -16.00 -9.84
CA LEU A 70 -26.59 -16.27 -8.51
C LEU A 70 -28.10 -16.12 -8.58
N GLY A 71 -28.83 -17.11 -8.02
CA GLY A 71 -30.25 -17.01 -7.78
C GLY A 71 -30.57 -16.31 -6.46
N ASP A 72 -31.88 -16.08 -6.22
CA ASP A 72 -32.35 -15.40 -5.02
C ASP A 72 -31.84 -16.03 -3.71
N GLY A 73 -31.26 -15.20 -2.86
CA GLY A 73 -30.64 -15.58 -1.59
C GLY A 73 -29.38 -16.44 -1.70
N GLN A 74 -28.82 -16.64 -2.90
CA GLN A 74 -27.55 -17.35 -3.09
C GLN A 74 -26.36 -16.45 -2.80
N SER A 75 -25.30 -17.07 -2.28
CA SER A 75 -24.05 -16.37 -1.99
C SER A 75 -22.88 -17.03 -2.70
N HIS A 76 -21.87 -16.21 -3.01
CA HIS A 76 -20.59 -16.63 -3.59
C HIS A 76 -19.44 -16.01 -2.80
N ASP A 77 -18.45 -16.85 -2.45
CA ASP A 77 -17.21 -16.38 -1.81
C ASP A 77 -16.14 -16.16 -2.89
N SER A 78 -15.69 -14.93 -2.99
CA SER A 78 -14.61 -14.52 -3.91
C SER A 78 -13.29 -14.39 -3.15
N PHE A 79 -12.21 -14.91 -3.72
CA PHE A 79 -10.89 -14.98 -3.10
C PHE A 79 -9.83 -14.32 -3.99
N PHE A 80 -9.12 -13.35 -3.43
CA PHE A 80 -8.00 -12.69 -4.10
C PHE A 80 -6.72 -12.84 -3.26
N ASP A 81 -5.85 -13.78 -3.65
CA ASP A 81 -4.56 -14.00 -2.98
C ASP A 81 -3.52 -12.99 -3.49
N LEU A 82 -3.29 -11.95 -2.70
CA LEU A 82 -2.43 -10.83 -3.07
C LEU A 82 -0.98 -11.10 -2.68
N MET A 83 -0.20 -11.53 -3.67
CA MET A 83 1.26 -11.66 -3.56
C MET A 83 1.95 -10.49 -4.24
N ILE A 84 2.61 -9.64 -3.45
CA ILE A 84 3.34 -8.46 -3.92
C ILE A 84 4.84 -8.74 -3.97
N GLU A 85 5.51 -8.25 -5.01
CA GLU A 85 6.96 -8.32 -5.13
C GLU A 85 7.66 -7.61 -3.96
N THR A 86 8.82 -8.17 -3.56
CA THR A 86 9.59 -7.60 -2.45
C THR A 86 10.07 -6.19 -2.80
N GLY A 87 9.77 -5.23 -1.94
CA GLY A 87 10.18 -3.83 -2.10
C GLY A 87 9.04 -2.90 -2.53
N LEU A 88 7.93 -3.44 -3.06
CA LEU A 88 6.75 -2.63 -3.36
C LEU A 88 5.88 -2.43 -2.11
N SER A 89 5.28 -1.25 -2.01
CA SER A 89 4.22 -0.92 -1.04
C SER A 89 2.85 -1.03 -1.72
N ILE A 90 1.81 -1.37 -0.94
CA ILE A 90 0.44 -1.43 -1.45
C ILE A 90 -0.21 -0.06 -1.22
N GLY A 91 -0.70 0.58 -2.28
CA GLY A 91 -1.47 1.81 -2.20
C GLY A 91 -2.89 1.51 -1.71
N TYR A 92 -3.61 0.71 -2.47
CA TYR A 92 -4.98 0.29 -2.14
C TYR A 92 -5.34 -1.06 -2.77
N VAL A 93 -6.40 -1.65 -2.23
CA VAL A 93 -7.12 -2.78 -2.84
C VAL A 93 -8.57 -2.36 -3.07
N GLN A 94 -9.14 -2.74 -4.20
CA GLN A 94 -10.51 -2.44 -4.57
C GLN A 94 -11.22 -3.71 -5.04
N LEU A 95 -12.46 -3.90 -4.60
CA LEU A 95 -13.41 -4.86 -5.13
C LEU A 95 -14.52 -4.09 -5.83
N GLU A 96 -14.79 -4.44 -7.07
CA GLU A 96 -15.89 -3.91 -7.86
C GLU A 96 -16.82 -5.08 -8.25
N ILE A 97 -18.10 -4.94 -7.94
CA ILE A 97 -19.14 -5.86 -8.32
C ILE A 97 -20.01 -5.16 -9.34
N SER A 98 -20.15 -5.76 -10.51
CA SER A 98 -21.08 -5.32 -11.54
C SER A 98 -22.12 -6.40 -11.77
N CYS A 99 -23.39 -6.03 -11.79
CA CYS A 99 -24.49 -6.94 -12.13
C CYS A 99 -25.07 -6.61 -13.51
N PHE A 100 -25.46 -7.67 -14.22
CA PHE A 100 -26.00 -7.60 -15.56
C PHE A 100 -27.35 -8.30 -15.55
N ASP A 101 -28.41 -7.49 -15.41
CA ASP A 101 -29.78 -7.97 -15.50
C ASP A 101 -30.02 -8.62 -16.87
N ASN A 102 -30.40 -9.90 -16.85
CA ASN A 102 -30.53 -10.71 -18.03
C ASN A 102 -32.01 -10.92 -18.46
N ASP A 103 -33.00 -10.66 -17.57
CA ASP A 103 -34.42 -11.00 -17.82
C ASP A 103 -35.42 -10.11 -17.07
N GLU A 104 -35.29 -8.79 -17.07
CA GLU A 104 -36.17 -7.85 -16.32
C GLU A 104 -37.67 -8.14 -16.45
N ALA A 105 -38.30 -8.33 -15.33
CA ALA A 105 -39.76 -8.48 -15.22
C ALA A 105 -40.57 -7.18 -15.48
N GLY A 106 -39.89 -6.07 -15.70
CA GLY A 106 -40.47 -4.76 -16.02
C GLY A 106 -40.32 -3.73 -14.92
N PRO A 107 -40.81 -2.49 -15.13
CA PRO A 107 -40.56 -1.39 -14.21
C PRO A 107 -41.17 -1.59 -12.85
N GLY A 108 -40.36 -1.55 -11.80
CA GLY A 108 -40.77 -1.65 -10.40
C GLY A 108 -40.23 -2.84 -9.63
N PHE A 109 -39.46 -3.68 -10.29
CA PHE A 109 -38.67 -4.75 -9.68
C PHE A 109 -37.21 -4.33 -9.77
N THR A 110 -36.46 -4.49 -8.69
CA THR A 110 -35.04 -4.06 -8.64
C THR A 110 -34.30 -5.08 -7.79
N ASP A 111 -33.47 -5.85 -8.46
CA ASP A 111 -32.59 -6.77 -7.79
C ASP A 111 -31.47 -6.03 -7.06
N THR A 112 -31.00 -6.62 -6.00
CA THR A 112 -29.93 -6.06 -5.20
C THR A 112 -28.84 -7.07 -4.93
N VAL A 113 -27.65 -6.56 -4.67
CA VAL A 113 -26.51 -7.36 -4.27
C VAL A 113 -25.90 -6.78 -3.01
N ASP A 114 -25.70 -7.64 -2.01
CA ASP A 114 -25.00 -7.32 -0.78
C ASP A 114 -23.59 -7.92 -0.82
N GLY A 115 -22.62 -7.20 -0.26
CA GLY A 115 -21.24 -7.66 -0.11
C GLY A 115 -20.73 -7.48 1.32
N GLU A 116 -20.04 -8.49 1.81
CA GLU A 116 -19.35 -8.46 3.11
C GLU A 116 -17.94 -9.01 2.93
N SER A 117 -16.92 -8.27 3.42
CA SER A 117 -15.54 -8.76 3.43
C SER A 117 -15.21 -9.45 4.76
N ASP A 118 -14.37 -10.49 4.71
CA ASP A 118 -13.71 -11.09 5.88
C ASP A 118 -12.19 -10.95 5.72
N LEU A 119 -11.66 -9.92 6.33
CA LEU A 119 -10.24 -9.54 6.29
C LEU A 119 -9.55 -9.72 7.65
N SER A 120 -10.12 -10.57 8.51
CA SER A 120 -9.60 -10.81 9.87
C SER A 120 -8.16 -11.32 9.91
N GLU A 121 -7.66 -11.90 8.82
CA GLU A 121 -6.26 -12.36 8.68
C GLU A 121 -5.35 -11.34 7.98
N ILE A 122 -5.89 -10.19 7.53
CA ILE A 122 -5.14 -9.14 6.84
C ILE A 122 -4.78 -8.03 7.83
N GLU A 123 -3.50 -7.80 8.04
CA GLU A 123 -3.05 -6.74 8.96
C GLU A 123 -3.31 -5.35 8.39
N GLY A 124 -3.88 -4.47 9.20
CA GLY A 124 -4.00 -3.03 8.95
C GLY A 124 -5.14 -2.61 8.04
N VAL A 125 -6.12 -3.47 7.83
CA VAL A 125 -7.38 -3.17 7.13
C VAL A 125 -8.56 -3.70 7.94
N ASP A 126 -9.72 -3.05 7.83
CA ASP A 126 -10.95 -3.44 8.50
C ASP A 126 -11.94 -4.03 7.48
N ASP A 127 -12.84 -4.90 7.97
CA ASP A 127 -13.96 -5.42 7.17
C ASP A 127 -14.86 -4.27 6.70
N GLN A 128 -15.44 -4.45 5.53
CA GLN A 128 -16.42 -3.54 4.95
C GLN A 128 -17.65 -4.32 4.51
N THR A 129 -18.79 -3.60 4.47
CA THR A 129 -20.01 -4.05 3.83
C THR A 129 -20.44 -3.00 2.82
N ALA A 130 -21.03 -3.43 1.72
CA ALA A 130 -21.60 -2.54 0.72
C ALA A 130 -22.79 -3.24 0.08
N ASP A 131 -23.73 -2.46 -0.46
CA ASP A 131 -24.88 -2.92 -1.21
C ASP A 131 -25.02 -2.13 -2.52
N GLY A 132 -25.69 -2.72 -3.48
CA GLY A 132 -25.94 -2.09 -4.78
C GLY A 132 -27.20 -2.62 -5.44
N ALA A 133 -27.83 -1.78 -6.26
CA ALA A 133 -28.97 -2.20 -7.07
C ALA A 133 -28.46 -2.75 -8.42
N CYS A 134 -29.01 -3.84 -8.86
CA CYS A 134 -28.85 -4.41 -10.19
C CYS A 134 -30.00 -3.90 -11.05
N SER A 135 -29.78 -2.86 -11.83
CA SER A 135 -30.79 -2.35 -12.76
C SER A 135 -30.34 -2.57 -14.20
N GLY A 136 -31.29 -2.93 -15.06
CA GLY A 136 -31.03 -3.30 -16.44
C GLY A 136 -30.08 -2.39 -17.20
N GLY A 137 -29.10 -2.98 -17.88
CA GLY A 137 -28.15 -2.27 -18.71
C GLY A 137 -26.69 -2.28 -18.20
N GLY A 138 -26.34 -3.07 -17.18
CA GLY A 138 -24.94 -3.32 -16.78
C GLY A 138 -24.28 -2.19 -16.01
N ASN A 139 -25.05 -1.35 -15.33
CA ASN A 139 -24.56 -0.25 -14.50
C ASN A 139 -24.89 -0.43 -13.01
N GLY A 140 -25.29 -1.63 -12.59
CA GLY A 140 -25.60 -1.98 -11.20
C GLY A 140 -24.36 -2.46 -10.43
N GLY A 141 -24.55 -2.66 -9.13
CA GLY A 141 -23.52 -3.20 -8.25
C GLY A 141 -22.93 -2.16 -7.31
N PHE A 142 -21.76 -2.46 -6.74
CA PHE A 142 -21.10 -1.62 -5.75
C PHE A 142 -19.57 -1.72 -5.87
N THR A 143 -18.89 -0.84 -5.13
CA THR A 143 -17.44 -0.84 -5.00
C THR A 143 -17.06 -0.74 -3.52
N MET A 144 -16.15 -1.61 -3.07
CA MET A 144 -15.42 -1.48 -1.81
C MET A 144 -13.98 -1.11 -2.09
N ARG A 145 -13.40 -0.23 -1.27
CA ARG A 145 -11.99 0.17 -1.39
C ARG A 145 -11.34 0.27 -0.02
N TRP A 146 -10.16 -0.29 0.06
CA TRP A 146 -9.30 -0.26 1.24
C TRP A 146 -8.00 0.45 0.90
N ASP A 147 -7.78 1.62 1.49
CA ASP A 147 -6.51 2.33 1.37
C ASP A 147 -5.52 1.73 2.38
N VAL A 148 -4.59 0.92 1.88
CA VAL A 148 -3.56 0.24 2.70
C VAL A 148 -2.49 1.24 3.12
N THR A 149 -2.06 2.12 2.21
CA THR A 149 -1.24 3.28 2.53
C THR A 149 -2.13 4.52 2.63
N GLU A 150 -2.17 5.14 3.80
CA GLU A 150 -3.02 6.29 4.08
C GLU A 150 -2.71 7.47 3.16
N GLY A 151 -3.74 8.01 2.51
CA GLY A 151 -3.63 9.16 1.63
C GLY A 151 -2.98 8.89 0.27
N TYR A 152 -2.80 7.63 -0.11
CA TYR A 152 -2.22 7.29 -1.41
C TYR A 152 -3.16 7.67 -2.57
N THR A 153 -2.65 8.45 -3.51
CA THR A 153 -3.37 8.87 -4.72
C THR A 153 -2.65 8.49 -6.02
N GLY A 154 -1.39 8.05 -5.95
CA GLY A 154 -0.54 7.83 -7.12
C GLY A 154 0.00 9.11 -7.78
N GLU A 155 -0.43 10.29 -7.31
CA GLU A 155 -0.02 11.57 -7.90
C GLU A 155 1.38 11.98 -7.42
N SER A 156 2.24 12.37 -8.36
CA SER A 156 3.57 12.93 -8.04
C SER A 156 3.44 14.32 -7.43
N TYR A 157 4.30 14.63 -6.46
CA TYR A 157 4.30 15.93 -5.78
C TYR A 157 5.71 16.39 -5.40
N SER A 158 5.84 17.67 -5.04
CA SER A 158 7.10 18.25 -4.54
C SER A 158 7.03 18.43 -3.03
N GLU A 159 8.06 17.95 -2.32
CA GLU A 159 8.21 18.07 -0.86
C GLU A 159 9.41 18.96 -0.51
N GLN A 160 9.25 19.84 0.50
CA GLN A 160 10.28 20.79 0.92
C GLN A 160 10.61 20.69 2.42
N ASN A 161 9.78 20.00 3.21
CA ASN A 161 9.86 20.00 4.66
C ASN A 161 10.24 18.65 5.25
N MET A 162 10.30 17.60 4.42
CA MET A 162 10.66 16.25 4.83
C MET A 162 11.98 15.82 4.20
N THR A 163 12.75 15.03 4.92
CA THR A 163 13.92 14.33 4.39
C THR A 163 13.48 13.14 3.53
N GLU A 164 14.36 12.66 2.66
CA GLU A 164 14.10 11.44 1.87
C GLU A 164 13.71 10.26 2.76
N LYS A 165 14.36 10.11 3.92
CA LYS A 165 14.06 9.05 4.87
C LYS A 165 12.63 9.16 5.43
N GLU A 166 12.21 10.36 5.83
CA GLU A 166 10.86 10.60 6.34
C GLU A 166 9.80 10.36 5.28
N ILE A 167 10.05 10.73 4.01
CA ILE A 167 9.17 10.44 2.89
C ILE A 167 9.04 8.92 2.67
N ARG A 168 10.15 8.18 2.71
CA ARG A 168 10.13 6.71 2.59
C ARG A 168 9.42 6.02 3.74
N GLU A 169 9.55 6.55 4.95
CA GLU A 169 8.82 6.04 6.13
C GLU A 169 7.32 6.35 6.03
N PHE A 170 6.95 7.54 5.55
CA PHE A 170 5.56 7.96 5.37
C PHE A 170 4.82 7.11 4.35
N TRP A 171 5.46 6.81 3.22
CA TRP A 171 4.87 6.03 2.12
C TRP A 171 5.12 4.51 2.22
N ASN A 172 5.55 4.02 3.36
CA ASN A 172 5.73 2.59 3.59
C ASN A 172 4.45 1.97 4.16
N ASP A 173 3.93 0.93 3.52
CA ASP A 173 2.74 0.23 4.01
C ASP A 173 2.98 -0.57 5.30
N GLY A 174 4.24 -0.74 5.73
CA GLY A 174 4.62 -1.49 6.93
C GLY A 174 4.37 -2.98 6.84
N GLY A 175 4.17 -3.50 5.63
CA GLY A 175 3.83 -4.92 5.40
C GLY A 175 2.34 -5.23 5.48
N ARG A 176 1.48 -4.21 5.66
CA ARG A 176 0.02 -4.33 5.72
C ARG A 176 -0.58 -4.75 4.38
N GLY A 177 -1.81 -5.26 4.42
CA GLY A 177 -2.60 -5.56 3.22
C GLY A 177 -2.17 -6.80 2.43
N ARG A 178 -1.22 -7.61 2.94
CA ARG A 178 -0.76 -8.83 2.28
C ARG A 178 -1.53 -10.03 2.77
N GLY A 179 -1.88 -10.95 1.86
CA GLY A 179 -2.58 -12.20 2.16
C GLY A 179 -3.79 -12.43 1.29
N ALA A 180 -4.69 -13.30 1.74
CA ALA A 180 -5.91 -13.65 1.03
C ALA A 180 -7.05 -12.67 1.40
N TRP A 181 -7.47 -11.90 0.42
CA TRP A 181 -8.64 -11.02 0.51
C TRP A 181 -9.88 -11.84 0.18
N ILE A 182 -10.89 -11.76 1.03
CA ILE A 182 -12.11 -12.57 0.92
C ILE A 182 -13.32 -11.64 0.97
N ALA A 183 -14.28 -11.86 0.06
CA ALA A 183 -15.57 -11.21 0.12
C ALA A 183 -16.68 -12.21 -0.22
N THR A 184 -17.75 -12.17 0.53
CA THR A 184 -18.99 -12.90 0.25
C THR A 184 -19.99 -11.97 -0.40
N ILE A 185 -20.52 -12.37 -1.53
CA ILE A 185 -21.51 -11.62 -2.32
C ILE A 185 -22.82 -12.40 -2.25
N THR A 186 -23.92 -11.72 -1.94
CA THR A 186 -25.25 -12.34 -1.82
C THR A 186 -26.22 -11.59 -2.72
N ALA A 187 -26.91 -12.32 -3.59
CA ALA A 187 -27.96 -11.79 -4.45
C ALA A 187 -29.32 -11.81 -3.73
N ASP A 188 -30.08 -10.73 -3.90
CA ASP A 188 -31.51 -10.64 -3.49
C ASP A 188 -32.32 -10.24 -4.74
N ILE A 189 -33.05 -11.25 -5.30
CA ILE A 189 -33.69 -11.14 -6.60
C ILE A 189 -35.22 -11.08 -6.40
N GLU A 190 -35.84 -10.02 -6.90
CA GLU A 190 -37.28 -9.83 -6.88
C GLU A 190 -38.00 -10.65 -7.99
N ALA A 191 -38.01 -11.97 -7.86
CA ALA A 191 -38.66 -12.85 -8.81
C ALA A 191 -40.19 -12.60 -8.91
N VAL A 192 -40.67 -12.42 -10.14
CA VAL A 192 -42.11 -12.22 -10.39
C VAL A 192 -42.82 -13.56 -10.56
N PRO A 193 -43.75 -13.92 -9.66
CA PRO A 193 -44.55 -15.13 -9.84
C PRO A 193 -45.53 -14.97 -11.01
N VAL A 194 -45.31 -15.71 -12.09
CA VAL A 194 -46.24 -15.76 -13.23
C VAL A 194 -47.41 -16.68 -12.90
N PRO A 195 -48.65 -16.16 -12.82
CA PRO A 195 -49.82 -16.95 -12.33
C PRO A 195 -50.22 -18.11 -13.24
N ILE A 196 -49.73 -18.22 -14.45
CA ILE A 196 -50.22 -19.13 -15.48
C ILE A 196 -49.25 -20.25 -15.85
N ALA A 197 -47.94 -20.10 -15.60
CA ALA A 197 -46.92 -21.05 -16.05
C ALA A 197 -46.21 -21.78 -14.91
N GLY A 198 -46.27 -21.33 -13.67
CA GLY A 198 -45.57 -21.94 -12.51
C GLY A 198 -44.06 -21.78 -12.55
N GLU A 199 -43.55 -21.02 -13.50
CA GLU A 199 -42.14 -20.62 -13.61
C GLU A 199 -41.99 -19.18 -13.12
N ALA A 200 -40.95 -18.87 -12.39
CA ALA A 200 -40.53 -17.51 -12.12
C ALA A 200 -39.96 -16.91 -13.42
N ILE A 201 -40.27 -15.66 -13.71
CA ILE A 201 -39.54 -14.86 -14.66
C ILE A 201 -38.53 -14.13 -13.80
N ASP A 202 -37.25 -14.20 -14.17
CA ASP A 202 -36.22 -13.59 -13.39
C ASP A 202 -35.94 -14.33 -12.08
N ASP A 203 -35.10 -15.32 -12.10
CA ASP A 203 -34.73 -16.16 -10.97
C ASP A 203 -33.24 -16.20 -10.67
N ASP A 204 -32.43 -15.55 -11.53
CA ASP A 204 -30.99 -15.42 -11.34
C ASP A 204 -30.41 -14.16 -12.01
N GLU A 205 -29.25 -13.72 -11.55
CA GLU A 205 -28.50 -12.59 -12.04
C GLU A 205 -27.05 -12.96 -12.33
N ASP A 206 -26.48 -12.32 -13.35
CA ASP A 206 -25.07 -12.45 -13.73
C ASP A 206 -24.22 -11.35 -13.06
N PHE A 207 -23.18 -11.77 -12.34
CA PHE A 207 -22.25 -10.87 -11.66
C PHE A 207 -20.86 -10.98 -12.26
N GLU A 208 -20.22 -9.83 -12.47
CA GLU A 208 -18.77 -9.73 -12.68
C GLU A 208 -18.12 -9.17 -11.41
N ILE A 209 -17.18 -9.91 -10.86
CA ILE A 209 -16.44 -9.62 -9.65
C ILE A 209 -15.02 -9.27 -10.05
N SER A 210 -14.57 -8.05 -9.79
CA SER A 210 -13.24 -7.57 -10.17
C SER A 210 -12.47 -7.05 -8.96
N TRP A 211 -11.44 -7.78 -8.57
CA TRP A 211 -10.44 -7.34 -7.61
C TRP A 211 -9.32 -6.59 -8.31
N THR A 212 -8.91 -5.47 -7.76
CA THR A 212 -7.74 -4.72 -8.22
C THR A 212 -6.90 -4.29 -7.03
N ALA A 213 -5.62 -4.65 -7.03
CA ALA A 213 -4.63 -4.13 -6.10
C ALA A 213 -3.66 -3.24 -6.85
N VAL A 214 -3.41 -2.05 -6.32
CA VAL A 214 -2.37 -1.14 -6.81
C VAL A 214 -1.24 -1.12 -5.81
N SER A 215 -0.08 -1.57 -6.26
CA SER A 215 1.19 -1.46 -5.56
C SER A 215 2.11 -0.48 -6.26
N TYR A 216 3.13 0.04 -5.57
CA TYR A 216 4.03 1.03 -6.13
C TYR A 216 5.45 0.91 -5.62
N ASP A 217 6.39 1.34 -6.44
CA ASP A 217 7.75 1.72 -6.04
C ASP A 217 7.84 3.24 -5.91
N LEU A 218 8.58 3.70 -4.89
CA LEU A 218 8.72 5.10 -4.56
C LEU A 218 10.04 5.65 -5.09
N THR A 219 9.96 6.59 -6.02
CA THR A 219 11.11 7.33 -6.54
C THR A 219 11.16 8.74 -5.96
N ILE A 220 12.34 9.13 -5.43
CA ILE A 220 12.58 10.45 -4.85
C ILE A 220 13.79 11.06 -5.53
N GLU A 221 13.61 12.22 -6.16
CA GLU A 221 14.65 12.93 -6.89
C GLU A 221 14.80 14.37 -6.38
N LEU A 222 16.01 14.91 -6.41
CA LEU A 222 16.22 16.34 -6.15
C LEU A 222 15.72 17.15 -7.36
N SER A 223 14.76 18.02 -7.14
CA SER A 223 14.35 19.01 -8.14
C SER A 223 15.43 20.08 -8.26
N GLU A 224 16.13 20.12 -9.39
CA GLU A 224 17.03 21.23 -9.69
C GLU A 224 16.20 22.53 -9.88
N VAL A 225 16.49 23.53 -9.06
CA VAL A 225 15.94 24.86 -9.28
C VAL A 225 16.53 25.41 -10.59
N SER A 226 15.74 25.40 -11.67
CA SER A 226 16.08 26.13 -12.89
C SER A 226 16.24 27.60 -12.53
N THR A 227 17.46 28.09 -12.36
CA THR A 227 17.76 29.52 -12.41
C THR A 227 17.46 29.98 -13.84
N GLN A 228 16.28 30.56 -14.05
CA GLN A 228 16.03 31.35 -15.25
C GLN A 228 16.82 32.66 -15.09
N ASP A 229 17.81 32.85 -15.96
CA ASP A 229 18.47 34.12 -16.22
C ASP A 229 17.52 35.12 -16.91
#